data_a2e20ff9c21bb8dbf832dc5d58c5408c
#
_entry.id   a2e20ff9c21bb8dbf832dc5d58c5408c
#
_cell.length_a   1.000
_cell.length_b   1.000
_cell.length_c   1.000
_cell.angle_alpha   90.00
_cell.angle_beta   90.00
_cell.angle_gamma   90.00
#
_symmetry.space_group_name_H-M   'P 1'
#
loop_
_entity.id
_entity.type
_entity.pdbx_description
1 polymer ?
#
loop_
_entity_poly.entity_id
_entity_poly.type
_entity_poly.pdbx_seq_one_letter_code
_entity_poly.pdbx_strand_id
1 'polypeptide(L)'
;MPRTVKIAIVDDEPDMRESISQWLVLSGFDTETYACAEDALKAIGPDWPGVVISDIKMPGMDGMAFLKRLMGVDSGLPVIMITGHGDVPMAVEAMRLGAMDFMEKPFNPDRMTELAKKATAARRMTLDNRALRRDLSEGQQVMSKLVGQSPVMDRLREDILDLGQADGHVLIDGETGTGKTLVAHALHAVGSRASRKFVQVSCAAYNDEALSARLFGPFEDGLPAVEEARGGTLCLEDIEALSDGLQARLLAFIADQGTPPETRIIAISNARGEGRKAEDSLRPDLFYRLSALKITVPPLRQRGEDILALFTRMAEQFSEEYGCEPPQVTAQEAAQLLQAPWPGNVRQLINVAERAVLQNRRGSGSIASLLMSDGEDTQQATTTEGKPLKEYVESFEKMLIDNTMRRHKGSIASVMEELCLPRRTLNEKMAKYGLSRSDYL
;
A
#
# COMPACT_ATOMS: atom_id res chain seq x y z
N MET A 1 -18.55 -1.09 11.54
CA MET A 1 -19.93 -1.53 11.83
C MET A 1 -20.36 -2.48 10.72
N PRO A 2 -21.02 -3.60 11.01
CA PRO A 2 -21.53 -4.46 9.94
C PRO A 2 -22.51 -3.64 9.09
N ARG A 3 -22.32 -3.66 7.77
CA ARG A 3 -23.21 -2.98 6.81
C ARG A 3 -24.59 -3.59 6.96
N THR A 4 -25.59 -2.82 7.36
CA THR A 4 -26.99 -3.24 7.37
C THR A 4 -27.39 -3.52 5.93
N VAL A 5 -27.82 -4.74 5.65
CA VAL A 5 -28.31 -5.12 4.32
C VAL A 5 -29.76 -4.70 4.23
N LYS A 6 -30.08 -3.84 3.27
CA LYS A 6 -31.42 -3.32 3.01
C LYS A 6 -32.22 -4.24 2.10
N ILE A 7 -33.54 -4.14 2.12
CA ILE A 7 -34.42 -4.84 1.17
C ILE A 7 -35.21 -3.81 0.34
N ALA A 8 -34.97 -3.80 -0.96
CA ALA A 8 -35.75 -3.01 -1.90
C ALA A 8 -36.97 -3.81 -2.35
N ILE A 9 -38.17 -3.25 -2.14
CA ILE A 9 -39.43 -3.82 -2.54
C ILE A 9 -39.97 -3.02 -3.71
N VAL A 10 -40.18 -3.70 -4.85
CA VAL A 10 -40.61 -3.09 -6.11
C VAL A 10 -41.92 -3.75 -6.54
N ASP A 11 -43.01 -3.02 -6.44
CA ASP A 11 -44.35 -3.49 -6.77
C ASP A 11 -45.20 -2.26 -7.11
N ASP A 12 -46.01 -2.26 -8.16
CA ASP A 12 -46.85 -1.14 -8.55
C ASP A 12 -48.12 -1.01 -7.68
N GLU A 13 -48.55 -2.11 -7.04
CA GLU A 13 -49.69 -2.10 -6.10
C GLU A 13 -49.26 -1.52 -4.74
N PRO A 14 -49.75 -0.34 -4.33
CA PRO A 14 -49.34 0.31 -3.08
C PRO A 14 -49.65 -0.52 -1.83
N ASP A 15 -50.83 -1.18 -1.78
CA ASP A 15 -51.25 -1.98 -0.63
C ASP A 15 -50.36 -3.22 -0.44
N MET A 16 -49.99 -3.87 -1.54
CA MET A 16 -49.06 -5.01 -1.53
C MET A 16 -47.66 -4.61 -1.08
N ARG A 17 -47.13 -3.56 -1.69
CA ARG A 17 -45.82 -2.99 -1.37
C ARG A 17 -45.69 -2.59 0.09
N GLU A 18 -46.74 -1.91 0.64
CA GLU A 18 -46.75 -1.49 2.05
C GLU A 18 -46.88 -2.69 3.00
N SER A 19 -47.72 -3.68 2.67
CA SER A 19 -47.88 -4.90 3.47
C SER A 19 -46.59 -5.71 3.57
N ILE A 20 -45.87 -5.89 2.45
CA ILE A 20 -44.57 -6.59 2.43
C ILE A 20 -43.56 -5.82 3.28
N SER A 21 -43.50 -4.48 3.11
CA SER A 21 -42.57 -3.64 3.86
C SER A 21 -42.81 -3.71 5.35
N GLN A 22 -44.04 -3.54 5.79
CA GLN A 22 -44.41 -3.61 7.22
C GLN A 22 -44.07 -4.96 7.84
N TRP A 23 -44.32 -6.07 7.12
CA TRP A 23 -44.00 -7.41 7.58
C TRP A 23 -42.48 -7.60 7.75
N LEU A 24 -41.70 -7.16 6.78
CA LEU A 24 -40.25 -7.29 6.82
C LEU A 24 -39.63 -6.39 7.90
N VAL A 25 -40.17 -5.19 8.12
CA VAL A 25 -39.76 -4.29 9.21
C VAL A 25 -40.05 -4.93 10.58
N LEU A 26 -41.22 -5.50 10.76
CA LEU A 26 -41.55 -6.26 11.99
C LEU A 26 -40.64 -7.48 12.20
N SER A 27 -40.13 -8.05 11.11
CA SER A 27 -39.17 -9.15 11.15
C SER A 27 -37.71 -8.69 11.34
N GLY A 28 -37.47 -7.37 11.51
CA GLY A 28 -36.15 -6.78 11.83
C GLY A 28 -35.30 -6.41 10.63
N PHE A 29 -35.89 -6.25 9.44
CA PHE A 29 -35.17 -5.80 8.24
C PHE A 29 -35.37 -4.28 8.02
N ASP A 30 -34.37 -3.67 7.38
CA ASP A 30 -34.46 -2.30 6.85
C ASP A 30 -34.96 -2.37 5.40
N THR A 31 -36.06 -1.64 5.09
CA THR A 31 -36.73 -1.73 3.79
C THR A 31 -36.79 -0.39 3.07
N GLU A 32 -36.65 -0.43 1.75
CA GLU A 32 -36.89 0.69 0.83
C GLU A 32 -37.97 0.26 -0.19
N THR A 33 -38.94 1.14 -0.50
CA THR A 33 -40.05 0.80 -1.38
C THR A 33 -40.02 1.63 -2.65
N TYR A 34 -40.32 0.99 -3.79
CA TYR A 34 -40.35 1.62 -5.11
C TYR A 34 -41.62 1.21 -5.84
N ALA A 35 -42.30 2.18 -6.47
CA ALA A 35 -43.53 1.96 -7.22
C ALA A 35 -43.27 1.48 -8.65
N CYS A 36 -42.04 1.60 -9.17
CA CYS A 36 -41.66 1.16 -10.50
C CYS A 36 -40.18 0.74 -10.53
N ALA A 37 -39.82 -0.07 -11.51
CA ALA A 37 -38.51 -0.60 -11.73
C ALA A 37 -37.44 0.48 -12.05
N GLU A 38 -37.88 1.54 -12.76
CA GLU A 38 -37.00 2.64 -13.18
C GLU A 38 -36.42 3.41 -12.00
N ASP A 39 -37.22 3.66 -10.97
CA ASP A 39 -36.78 4.39 -9.77
C ASP A 39 -35.88 3.52 -8.89
N ALA A 40 -36.17 2.23 -8.78
CA ALA A 40 -35.29 1.27 -8.11
C ALA A 40 -33.91 1.17 -8.80
N LEU A 41 -33.86 1.16 -10.16
CA LEU A 41 -32.59 1.15 -10.90
C LEU A 41 -31.71 2.37 -10.67
N LYS A 42 -32.29 3.53 -10.39
CA LYS A 42 -31.51 4.74 -10.06
C LYS A 42 -30.82 4.65 -8.69
N ALA A 43 -31.43 3.92 -7.75
CA ALA A 43 -30.93 3.75 -6.40
C ALA A 43 -29.97 2.55 -6.26
N ILE A 44 -30.11 1.53 -7.10
CA ILE A 44 -29.36 0.26 -7.01
C ILE A 44 -28.18 0.30 -7.99
N GLY A 45 -26.98 0.55 -7.45
CA GLY A 45 -25.72 0.51 -8.19
C GLY A 45 -24.91 -0.77 -7.95
N PRO A 46 -23.71 -0.87 -8.56
CA PRO A 46 -22.75 -1.93 -8.24
C PRO A 46 -22.44 -1.96 -6.73
N ASP A 47 -22.35 -3.16 -6.16
CA ASP A 47 -22.09 -3.35 -4.70
C ASP A 47 -23.14 -2.70 -3.77
N TRP A 48 -24.33 -2.37 -4.26
CA TRP A 48 -25.41 -1.89 -3.41
C TRP A 48 -25.69 -2.89 -2.27
N PRO A 49 -25.67 -2.47 -0.99
CA PRO A 49 -25.76 -3.39 0.14
C PRO A 49 -27.20 -3.82 0.42
N GLY A 50 -27.81 -4.55 -0.51
CA GLY A 50 -29.20 -4.92 -0.38
C GLY A 50 -29.62 -6.15 -1.16
N VAL A 51 -30.90 -6.49 -1.03
CA VAL A 51 -31.65 -7.54 -1.70
C VAL A 51 -32.85 -6.92 -2.39
N VAL A 52 -33.23 -7.40 -3.56
CA VAL A 52 -34.42 -6.91 -4.27
C VAL A 52 -35.54 -7.95 -4.19
N ILE A 53 -36.74 -7.49 -3.88
CA ILE A 53 -38.00 -8.25 -3.99
C ILE A 53 -38.85 -7.50 -5.03
N SER A 54 -39.15 -8.12 -6.16
CA SER A 54 -39.86 -7.46 -7.25
C SER A 54 -41.04 -8.24 -7.76
N ASP A 55 -42.16 -7.56 -7.99
CA ASP A 55 -43.23 -8.15 -8.79
C ASP A 55 -42.80 -8.33 -10.24
N ILE A 56 -43.36 -9.36 -10.90
CA ILE A 56 -43.12 -9.63 -12.32
C ILE A 56 -43.96 -8.70 -13.20
N LYS A 57 -45.23 -8.49 -12.84
CA LYS A 57 -46.18 -7.73 -13.65
C LYS A 57 -46.28 -6.30 -13.16
N MET A 58 -45.50 -5.44 -13.78
CA MET A 58 -45.51 -4.00 -13.48
C MET A 58 -45.71 -3.19 -14.78
N PRO A 59 -46.39 -2.01 -14.73
CA PRO A 59 -46.51 -1.12 -15.88
C PRO A 59 -45.13 -0.51 -16.21
N GLY A 60 -44.89 -0.27 -17.50
CA GLY A 60 -43.61 0.25 -17.97
C GLY A 60 -42.58 -0.84 -18.14
N MET A 61 -41.59 -0.88 -17.27
CA MET A 61 -40.60 -1.96 -17.22
C MET A 61 -41.12 -3.12 -16.34
N ASP A 62 -41.37 -4.26 -16.97
CA ASP A 62 -41.75 -5.47 -16.23
C ASP A 62 -40.62 -6.02 -15.37
N GLY A 63 -40.96 -6.90 -14.40
CA GLY A 63 -39.98 -7.47 -13.47
C GLY A 63 -38.92 -8.34 -14.15
N MET A 64 -39.20 -8.95 -15.31
CA MET A 64 -38.23 -9.75 -16.04
C MET A 64 -37.16 -8.89 -16.72
N ALA A 65 -37.57 -7.77 -17.33
CA ALA A 65 -36.64 -6.78 -17.89
C ALA A 65 -35.83 -6.10 -16.80
N PHE A 66 -36.46 -5.82 -15.65
CA PHE A 66 -35.79 -5.28 -14.47
C PHE A 66 -34.74 -6.25 -13.92
N LEU A 67 -35.08 -7.52 -13.72
CA LEU A 67 -34.13 -8.56 -13.31
C LEU A 67 -32.91 -8.62 -14.24
N LYS A 68 -33.14 -8.64 -15.54
CA LYS A 68 -32.06 -8.68 -16.53
C LYS A 68 -31.12 -7.47 -16.43
N ARG A 69 -31.66 -6.29 -16.17
CA ARG A 69 -30.83 -5.08 -15.95
C ARG A 69 -30.06 -5.15 -14.65
N LEU A 70 -30.69 -5.59 -13.56
CA LEU A 70 -30.00 -5.78 -12.27
C LEU A 70 -28.85 -6.78 -12.36
N MET A 71 -29.04 -7.89 -13.07
CA MET A 71 -27.98 -8.87 -13.30
C MET A 71 -26.84 -8.32 -14.16
N GLY A 72 -27.12 -7.35 -15.04
CA GLY A 72 -26.11 -6.62 -15.79
C GLY A 72 -25.34 -5.61 -14.95
N VAL A 73 -25.97 -5.03 -13.92
CA VAL A 73 -25.31 -4.11 -12.97
C VAL A 73 -24.49 -4.87 -11.92
N ASP A 74 -25.08 -5.92 -11.35
CA ASP A 74 -24.42 -6.75 -10.35
C ASP A 74 -25.01 -8.18 -10.34
N SER A 75 -24.31 -9.12 -10.95
CA SER A 75 -24.70 -10.53 -11.01
C SER A 75 -24.73 -11.25 -9.64
N GLY A 76 -24.17 -10.65 -8.60
CA GLY A 76 -24.20 -11.16 -7.23
C GLY A 76 -25.27 -10.48 -6.35
N LEU A 77 -26.18 -9.71 -6.93
CA LEU A 77 -27.30 -9.10 -6.24
C LEU A 77 -28.44 -10.14 -6.11
N PRO A 78 -28.86 -10.54 -4.91
CA PRO A 78 -29.99 -11.45 -4.76
C PRO A 78 -31.29 -10.74 -5.14
N VAL A 79 -32.03 -11.35 -6.05
CA VAL A 79 -33.35 -10.88 -6.49
C VAL A 79 -34.36 -12.00 -6.26
N ILE A 80 -35.44 -11.72 -5.53
CA ILE A 80 -36.60 -12.59 -5.29
C ILE A 80 -37.74 -12.05 -6.13
N MET A 81 -38.30 -12.89 -7.00
CA MET A 81 -39.41 -12.49 -7.86
C MET A 81 -40.77 -12.89 -7.24
N ILE A 82 -41.73 -11.99 -7.29
CA ILE A 82 -43.13 -12.28 -6.90
C ILE A 82 -43.94 -12.47 -8.17
N THR A 83 -44.75 -13.52 -8.22
CA THR A 83 -45.53 -13.88 -9.41
C THR A 83 -47.01 -14.12 -9.07
N GLY A 84 -47.90 -13.85 -10.01
CA GLY A 84 -49.31 -14.17 -9.87
C GLY A 84 -49.59 -15.65 -10.10
N HIS A 85 -50.83 -16.06 -9.84
CA HIS A 85 -51.28 -17.44 -9.98
C HIS A 85 -51.14 -17.98 -11.41
N GLY A 86 -50.52 -19.14 -11.61
CA GLY A 86 -50.39 -19.81 -12.91
C GLY A 86 -49.19 -19.42 -13.78
N ASP A 87 -48.29 -18.57 -13.32
CA ASP A 87 -47.13 -18.09 -14.08
C ASP A 87 -45.85 -18.92 -13.89
N VAL A 88 -45.99 -20.26 -13.71
CA VAL A 88 -44.85 -21.19 -13.52
C VAL A 88 -43.77 -21.08 -14.63
N PRO A 89 -44.11 -20.93 -15.91
CA PRO A 89 -43.10 -20.74 -16.96
C PRO A 89 -42.25 -19.50 -16.75
N MET A 90 -42.85 -18.40 -16.28
CA MET A 90 -42.12 -17.13 -16.01
C MET A 90 -41.20 -17.26 -14.80
N ALA A 91 -41.64 -18.00 -13.77
CA ALA A 91 -40.79 -18.31 -12.63
C ALA A 91 -39.52 -19.08 -13.02
N VAL A 92 -39.65 -20.10 -13.89
CA VAL A 92 -38.51 -20.87 -14.41
C VAL A 92 -37.59 -19.99 -15.25
N GLU A 93 -38.15 -19.07 -16.05
CA GLU A 93 -37.34 -18.12 -16.83
C GLU A 93 -36.61 -17.14 -15.93
N ALA A 94 -37.26 -16.62 -14.88
CA ALA A 94 -36.61 -15.75 -13.89
C ALA A 94 -35.40 -16.44 -13.22
N MET A 95 -35.53 -17.70 -12.84
CA MET A 95 -34.41 -18.48 -12.30
C MET A 95 -33.27 -18.64 -13.32
N ARG A 96 -33.56 -18.83 -14.60
CA ARG A 96 -32.54 -18.89 -15.66
C ARG A 96 -31.84 -17.56 -15.89
N LEU A 97 -32.53 -16.44 -15.68
CA LEU A 97 -32.00 -15.09 -15.80
C LEU A 97 -31.17 -14.67 -14.57
N GLY A 98 -31.16 -15.47 -13.50
CA GLY A 98 -30.34 -15.22 -12.30
C GLY A 98 -31.13 -14.76 -11.08
N ALA A 99 -32.46 -14.88 -11.05
CA ALA A 99 -33.20 -14.69 -9.81
C ALA A 99 -32.75 -15.72 -8.77
N MET A 100 -32.66 -15.29 -7.51
CA MET A 100 -32.30 -16.17 -6.40
C MET A 100 -33.42 -17.15 -6.04
N ASP A 101 -34.65 -16.66 -6.07
CA ASP A 101 -35.87 -17.45 -5.80
C ASP A 101 -37.10 -16.72 -6.35
N PHE A 102 -38.24 -17.39 -6.29
CA PHE A 102 -39.53 -16.80 -6.61
C PHE A 102 -40.63 -17.19 -5.60
N MET A 103 -41.67 -16.37 -5.55
CA MET A 103 -42.84 -16.60 -4.71
C MET A 103 -44.14 -16.35 -5.47
N GLU A 104 -45.13 -17.24 -5.29
CA GLU A 104 -46.44 -17.11 -5.89
C GLU A 104 -47.41 -16.39 -4.94
N LYS A 105 -48.20 -15.43 -5.47
CA LYS A 105 -49.30 -14.77 -4.74
C LYS A 105 -50.53 -15.67 -4.69
N PRO A 106 -51.20 -15.88 -3.57
CA PRO A 106 -50.88 -15.39 -2.23
C PRO A 106 -49.76 -16.18 -1.53
N PHE A 107 -48.80 -15.49 -0.95
CA PHE A 107 -47.64 -16.14 -0.30
C PHE A 107 -47.75 -16.13 1.23
N ASN A 108 -47.08 -17.10 1.86
CA ASN A 108 -46.94 -17.14 3.30
C ASN A 108 -45.87 -16.13 3.75
N PRO A 109 -46.20 -15.19 4.68
CA PRO A 109 -45.26 -14.22 5.23
C PRO A 109 -44.01 -14.83 5.88
N ASP A 110 -44.15 -16.01 6.56
CA ASP A 110 -43.00 -16.69 7.16
C ASP A 110 -41.99 -17.14 6.11
N ARG A 111 -42.50 -17.64 4.95
CA ARG A 111 -41.63 -18.01 3.81
C ARG A 111 -40.89 -16.81 3.23
N MET A 112 -41.57 -15.64 3.13
CA MET A 112 -40.95 -14.37 2.73
C MET A 112 -39.79 -14.02 3.65
N THR A 113 -40.02 -14.08 4.96
CA THR A 113 -39.01 -13.81 5.98
C THR A 113 -37.82 -14.77 5.88
N GLU A 114 -38.05 -16.05 5.65
CA GLU A 114 -37.01 -17.06 5.48
C GLU A 114 -36.15 -16.79 4.24
N LEU A 115 -36.78 -16.48 3.10
CA LEU A 115 -36.08 -16.12 1.88
C LEU A 115 -35.29 -14.82 2.02
N ALA A 116 -35.85 -13.81 2.66
CA ALA A 116 -35.18 -12.55 2.97
C ALA A 116 -33.92 -12.76 3.83
N LYS A 117 -33.98 -13.64 4.85
CA LYS A 117 -32.84 -14.03 5.69
C LYS A 117 -31.74 -14.71 4.87
N LYS A 118 -32.09 -15.67 4.02
CA LYS A 118 -31.15 -16.35 3.12
C LYS A 118 -30.49 -15.37 2.13
N ALA A 119 -31.30 -14.51 1.51
CA ALA A 119 -30.84 -13.53 0.53
C ALA A 119 -29.90 -12.48 1.17
N THR A 120 -30.24 -11.95 2.33
CA THR A 120 -29.40 -10.98 3.03
C THR A 120 -28.10 -11.59 3.53
N ALA A 121 -28.10 -12.84 3.98
CA ALA A 121 -26.89 -13.57 4.35
C ALA A 121 -25.98 -13.80 3.12
N ALA A 122 -26.55 -14.24 2.00
CA ALA A 122 -25.81 -14.44 0.74
C ALA A 122 -25.21 -13.12 0.24
N ARG A 123 -25.97 -12.02 0.28
CA ARG A 123 -25.49 -10.70 -0.12
C ARG A 123 -24.32 -10.23 0.74
N ARG A 124 -24.43 -10.35 2.05
CA ARG A 124 -23.36 -10.01 2.97
C ARG A 124 -22.08 -10.78 2.62
N MET A 125 -22.20 -12.11 2.46
CA MET A 125 -21.05 -12.95 2.11
C MET A 125 -20.40 -12.54 0.78
N THR A 126 -21.21 -12.18 -0.23
CA THR A 126 -20.72 -11.70 -1.53
C THR A 126 -19.95 -10.39 -1.38
N LEU A 127 -20.50 -9.42 -0.64
CA LEU A 127 -19.85 -8.13 -0.41
C LEU A 127 -18.57 -8.25 0.42
N ASP A 128 -18.59 -9.08 1.46
CA ASP A 128 -17.39 -9.34 2.29
C ASP A 128 -16.29 -10.01 1.47
N ASN A 129 -16.64 -10.99 0.61
CA ASN A 129 -15.66 -11.64 -0.28
C ASN A 129 -15.07 -10.66 -1.30
N ARG A 130 -15.88 -9.76 -1.85
CA ARG A 130 -15.39 -8.71 -2.77
C ARG A 130 -14.47 -7.72 -2.05
N ALA A 131 -14.81 -7.32 -0.82
CA ALA A 131 -13.95 -6.46 -0.01
C ALA A 131 -12.60 -7.12 0.26
N LEU A 132 -12.60 -8.38 0.72
CA LEU A 132 -11.37 -9.14 0.95
C LEU A 132 -10.50 -9.27 -0.32
N ARG A 133 -11.13 -9.52 -1.48
CA ARG A 133 -10.38 -9.59 -2.75
C ARG A 133 -9.77 -8.25 -3.15
N ARG A 134 -10.46 -7.13 -2.90
CA ARG A 134 -9.91 -5.77 -3.14
C ARG A 134 -8.73 -5.52 -2.21
N ASP A 135 -8.88 -5.79 -0.93
CA ASP A 135 -7.83 -5.58 0.08
C ASP A 135 -6.56 -6.38 -0.27
N LEU A 136 -6.72 -7.66 -0.67
CA LEU A 136 -5.61 -8.49 -1.15
C LEU A 136 -4.96 -7.93 -2.42
N SER A 137 -5.77 -7.45 -3.37
CA SER A 137 -5.26 -6.86 -4.62
C SER A 137 -4.50 -5.56 -4.37
N GLU A 138 -5.02 -4.69 -3.51
CA GLU A 138 -4.37 -3.44 -3.12
C GLU A 138 -3.08 -3.70 -2.36
N GLY A 139 -3.08 -4.65 -1.41
CA GLY A 139 -1.88 -5.07 -0.70
C GLY A 139 -0.79 -5.59 -1.64
N GLN A 140 -1.14 -6.46 -2.59
CA GLN A 140 -0.21 -6.96 -3.61
C GLN A 140 0.31 -5.83 -4.52
N GLN A 141 -0.54 -4.89 -4.90
CA GLN A 141 -0.17 -3.75 -5.74
C GLN A 141 0.81 -2.81 -5.02
N VAL A 142 0.61 -2.55 -3.73
CA VAL A 142 1.55 -1.73 -2.95
C VAL A 142 2.87 -2.47 -2.73
N MET A 143 2.83 -3.76 -2.42
CA MET A 143 4.04 -4.59 -2.25
C MET A 143 4.86 -4.68 -3.55
N SER A 144 4.23 -4.71 -4.73
CA SER A 144 4.93 -4.72 -6.02
C SER A 144 5.69 -3.43 -6.32
N LYS A 145 5.36 -2.32 -5.65
CA LYS A 145 6.11 -1.05 -5.74
C LYS A 145 7.41 -1.09 -4.95
N LEU A 146 7.56 -2.02 -4.00
CA LEU A 146 8.82 -2.24 -3.27
C LEU A 146 9.78 -3.05 -4.15
N VAL A 147 10.39 -2.35 -5.11
CA VAL A 147 11.33 -2.95 -6.08
C VAL A 147 12.63 -3.34 -5.41
N GLY A 148 13.18 -4.50 -5.81
CA GLY A 148 14.45 -5.04 -5.38
C GLY A 148 14.36 -6.54 -5.09
N GLN A 149 15.47 -7.27 -5.31
CA GLN A 149 15.60 -8.71 -5.05
C GLN A 149 16.79 -9.00 -4.12
N SER A 150 17.39 -7.95 -3.56
CA SER A 150 18.46 -8.13 -2.60
C SER A 150 17.97 -8.76 -1.29
N PRO A 151 18.80 -9.54 -0.58
CA PRO A 151 18.42 -10.17 0.68
C PRO A 151 17.94 -9.19 1.75
N VAL A 152 18.40 -7.94 1.70
CA VAL A 152 17.94 -6.90 2.63
C VAL A 152 16.52 -6.41 2.30
N MET A 153 16.15 -6.42 1.02
CA MET A 153 14.78 -6.09 0.59
C MET A 153 13.81 -7.25 0.82
N ASP A 154 14.28 -8.50 0.71
CA ASP A 154 13.46 -9.66 1.05
C ASP A 154 13.11 -9.68 2.53
N ARG A 155 14.09 -9.44 3.42
CA ARG A 155 13.85 -9.28 4.86
C ARG A 155 12.89 -8.14 5.17
N LEU A 156 13.03 -7.00 4.49
CA LEU A 156 12.11 -5.88 4.65
C LEU A 156 10.68 -6.27 4.29
N ARG A 157 10.47 -7.08 3.23
CA ARG A 157 9.12 -7.57 2.87
C ARG A 157 8.57 -8.54 3.91
N GLU A 158 9.40 -9.44 4.44
CA GLU A 158 9.02 -10.34 5.53
C GLU A 158 8.61 -9.53 6.77
N ASP A 159 9.42 -8.55 7.19
CA ASP A 159 9.10 -7.66 8.31
C ASP A 159 7.77 -6.90 8.08
N ILE A 160 7.51 -6.44 6.86
CA ILE A 160 6.25 -5.76 6.51
C ILE A 160 5.05 -6.71 6.64
N LEU A 161 5.18 -7.95 6.17
CA LEU A 161 4.11 -8.95 6.26
C LEU A 161 3.81 -9.32 7.72
N ASP A 162 4.85 -9.57 8.51
CA ASP A 162 4.71 -9.96 9.91
C ASP A 162 4.16 -8.82 10.77
N LEU A 163 4.76 -7.63 10.67
CA LEU A 163 4.34 -6.48 11.45
C LEU A 163 3.05 -5.84 10.92
N GLY A 164 2.72 -6.05 9.65
CA GLY A 164 1.44 -5.62 9.08
C GLY A 164 0.24 -6.23 9.79
N GLN A 165 0.33 -7.51 10.17
CA GLN A 165 -0.73 -8.23 10.89
C GLN A 165 -0.84 -7.87 12.38
N ALA A 166 0.20 -7.26 12.94
CA ALA A 166 0.18 -6.84 14.35
C ALA A 166 -0.62 -5.55 14.54
N ASP A 167 -1.35 -5.45 15.65
CA ASP A 167 -2.16 -4.24 15.96
C ASP A 167 -1.34 -3.12 16.63
N GLY A 168 -0.12 -3.39 17.07
CA GLY A 168 0.74 -2.42 17.75
C GLY A 168 1.17 -1.24 16.88
N HIS A 169 1.59 -0.15 17.53
CA HIS A 169 2.20 0.99 16.85
C HIS A 169 3.55 0.59 16.24
N VAL A 170 3.94 1.21 15.12
CA VAL A 170 5.17 0.89 14.40
C VAL A 170 6.01 2.15 14.20
N LEU A 171 7.29 2.06 14.51
CA LEU A 171 8.29 3.07 14.16
C LEU A 171 9.06 2.62 12.93
N ILE A 172 8.99 3.40 11.85
CA ILE A 172 9.78 3.20 10.63
C ILE A 172 10.97 4.17 10.69
N ASP A 173 12.17 3.60 10.71
CA ASP A 173 13.43 4.34 10.77
C ASP A 173 14.25 4.10 9.49
N GLY A 174 14.96 5.13 9.05
CA GLY A 174 15.82 5.05 7.85
C GLY A 174 16.19 6.42 7.31
N GLU A 175 17.17 6.45 6.41
CA GLU A 175 17.62 7.69 5.79
C GLU A 175 16.55 8.34 4.92
N THR A 176 16.68 9.66 4.71
CA THR A 176 15.79 10.40 3.81
C THR A 176 15.84 9.80 2.39
N GLY A 177 14.68 9.68 1.75
CA GLY A 177 14.58 9.18 0.37
C GLY A 177 14.68 7.67 0.21
N THR A 178 14.69 6.87 1.30
CA THR A 178 14.76 5.39 1.22
C THR A 178 13.43 4.71 0.87
N GLY A 179 12.29 5.44 0.93
CA GLY A 179 10.96 4.90 0.63
C GLY A 179 10.13 4.54 1.87
N LYS A 180 10.40 5.16 3.02
CA LYS A 180 9.67 4.89 4.28
C LYS A 180 8.16 5.08 4.18
N THR A 181 7.70 6.10 3.48
CA THR A 181 6.27 6.32 3.22
C THR A 181 5.62 5.15 2.48
N LEU A 182 6.33 4.58 1.49
CA LEU A 182 5.85 3.39 0.78
C LEU A 182 5.76 2.17 1.71
N VAL A 183 6.72 2.03 2.63
CA VAL A 183 6.69 0.97 3.67
C VAL A 183 5.50 1.17 4.61
N ALA A 184 5.17 2.41 5.00
CA ALA A 184 3.99 2.70 5.82
C ALA A 184 2.68 2.34 5.11
N HIS A 185 2.57 2.67 3.82
CA HIS A 185 1.44 2.25 3.00
C HIS A 185 1.36 0.72 2.87
N ALA A 186 2.50 0.05 2.69
CA ALA A 186 2.55 -1.41 2.59
C ALA A 186 2.10 -2.08 3.90
N LEU A 187 2.58 -1.61 5.05
CA LEU A 187 2.14 -2.09 6.38
C LEU A 187 0.64 -1.97 6.60
N HIS A 188 0.05 -0.85 6.16
CA HIS A 188 -1.39 -0.66 6.22
C HIS A 188 -2.13 -1.61 5.28
N ALA A 189 -1.68 -1.69 4.02
CA ALA A 189 -2.34 -2.45 2.96
C ALA A 189 -2.30 -3.99 3.17
N VAL A 190 -1.28 -4.52 3.86
CA VAL A 190 -1.21 -5.95 4.21
C VAL A 190 -1.82 -6.26 5.58
N GLY A 191 -2.21 -5.24 6.36
CA GLY A 191 -2.69 -5.39 7.73
C GLY A 191 -4.20 -5.61 7.84
N SER A 192 -4.65 -5.92 9.06
CA SER A 192 -6.07 -6.11 9.41
C SER A 192 -6.95 -4.86 9.18
N ARG A 193 -6.32 -3.70 8.94
CA ARG A 193 -6.98 -2.40 8.74
C ARG A 193 -6.91 -1.90 7.30
N ALA A 194 -6.54 -2.75 6.33
CA ALA A 194 -6.38 -2.39 4.92
C ALA A 194 -7.62 -1.69 4.32
N SER A 195 -8.84 -2.15 4.69
CA SER A 195 -10.11 -1.56 4.27
C SER A 195 -10.51 -0.29 5.04
N ARG A 196 -9.69 0.16 5.99
CA ARG A 196 -9.95 1.34 6.82
C ARG A 196 -9.18 2.54 6.30
N LYS A 197 -9.46 3.73 6.85
CA LYS A 197 -8.77 4.95 6.45
C LYS A 197 -7.29 4.91 6.82
N PHE A 198 -6.46 5.34 5.89
CA PHE A 198 -5.06 5.68 6.10
C PHE A 198 -4.93 7.22 6.05
N VAL A 199 -4.64 7.82 7.17
CA VAL A 199 -4.50 9.28 7.30
C VAL A 199 -3.03 9.60 7.48
N GLN A 200 -2.45 10.42 6.60
CA GLN A 200 -1.05 10.81 6.60
C GLN A 200 -0.90 12.27 6.99
N VAL A 201 0.01 12.56 7.91
CA VAL A 201 0.33 13.91 8.36
C VAL A 201 1.86 14.05 8.40
N SER A 202 2.42 15.01 7.65
CA SER A 202 3.82 15.40 7.78
C SER A 202 3.95 16.42 8.88
N CYS A 203 4.64 16.06 9.98
CA CYS A 203 4.80 16.93 11.13
C CYS A 203 5.65 18.17 10.80
N ALA A 204 6.62 18.05 9.88
CA ALA A 204 7.47 19.14 9.45
C ALA A 204 6.80 20.16 8.52
N ALA A 205 5.61 19.83 7.97
CA ALA A 205 4.91 20.71 7.02
C ALA A 205 4.12 21.85 7.70
N TYR A 206 3.98 21.81 9.02
CA TYR A 206 3.14 22.73 9.80
C TYR A 206 3.95 23.40 10.91
N ASN A 207 3.53 24.60 11.33
CA ASN A 207 3.95 25.13 12.62
C ASN A 207 3.20 24.44 13.76
N ASP A 208 3.62 24.63 15.02
CA ASP A 208 3.05 23.95 16.19
C ASP A 208 1.54 24.15 16.36
N GLU A 209 1.04 25.36 16.13
CA GLU A 209 -0.39 25.67 16.28
C GLU A 209 -1.22 24.96 15.21
N ALA A 210 -0.79 25.06 13.94
CA ALA A 210 -1.48 24.41 12.83
C ALA A 210 -1.40 22.87 12.94
N LEU A 211 -0.25 22.33 13.37
CA LEU A 211 -0.10 20.89 13.60
C LEU A 211 -1.00 20.40 14.74
N SER A 212 -1.07 21.17 15.83
CA SER A 212 -1.97 20.89 16.94
C SER A 212 -3.43 20.85 16.51
N ALA A 213 -3.86 21.83 15.71
CA ALA A 213 -5.21 21.90 15.16
C ALA A 213 -5.46 20.73 14.18
N ARG A 214 -4.51 20.44 13.27
CA ARG A 214 -4.65 19.32 12.32
C ARG A 214 -4.71 17.95 13.00
N LEU A 215 -3.91 17.74 14.05
CA LEU A 215 -3.90 16.46 14.75
C LEU A 215 -5.09 16.28 15.68
N PHE A 216 -5.40 17.27 16.52
CA PHE A 216 -6.28 17.14 17.65
C PHE A 216 -7.49 18.09 17.65
N GLY A 217 -7.58 19.01 16.68
CA GLY A 217 -8.67 19.98 16.49
C GLY A 217 -8.73 21.14 17.48
N PRO A 218 -9.60 22.12 17.25
CA PRO A 218 -10.54 22.22 16.12
C PRO A 218 -9.83 22.52 14.79
N PHE A 219 -10.27 21.89 13.71
CA PHE A 219 -9.73 22.08 12.36
C PHE A 219 -10.84 22.62 11.45
N GLU A 220 -10.60 23.76 10.78
CA GLU A 220 -11.64 24.49 10.04
C GLU A 220 -12.16 23.71 8.82
N ASP A 221 -11.30 22.89 8.20
CA ASP A 221 -11.61 22.19 6.95
C ASP A 221 -11.94 20.69 7.15
N GLY A 222 -12.37 20.25 8.31
CA GLY A 222 -12.75 18.85 8.51
C GLY A 222 -12.53 18.28 9.90
N LEU A 223 -12.41 16.95 10.00
CA LEU A 223 -12.13 16.27 11.24
C LEU A 223 -10.63 16.31 11.58
N PRO A 224 -10.25 16.40 12.87
CA PRO A 224 -8.87 16.20 13.30
C PRO A 224 -8.34 14.83 12.83
N ALA A 225 -7.04 14.77 12.54
CA ALA A 225 -6.43 13.55 11.99
C ALA A 225 -6.64 12.31 12.88
N VAL A 226 -6.61 12.48 14.20
CA VAL A 226 -6.86 11.38 15.14
C VAL A 226 -8.29 10.83 15.07
N GLU A 227 -9.28 11.69 14.82
CA GLU A 227 -10.67 11.28 14.63
C GLU A 227 -10.92 10.72 13.23
N GLU A 228 -10.30 11.34 12.23
CA GLU A 228 -10.38 10.88 10.85
C GLU A 228 -9.81 9.47 10.69
N ALA A 229 -8.70 9.16 11.40
CA ALA A 229 -8.03 7.86 11.40
C ALA A 229 -8.68 6.82 12.32
N ARG A 230 -9.79 7.15 12.97
CA ARG A 230 -10.44 6.27 13.95
C ARG A 230 -10.81 4.91 13.34
N GLY A 231 -10.41 3.84 13.99
CA GLY A 231 -10.56 2.47 13.49
C GLY A 231 -9.61 2.09 12.35
N GLY A 232 -8.76 3.02 11.90
CA GLY A 232 -7.80 2.87 10.81
C GLY A 232 -6.35 3.07 11.24
N THR A 233 -5.58 3.77 10.40
CA THR A 233 -4.15 4.03 10.61
C THR A 233 -3.84 5.52 10.48
N LEU A 234 -3.13 6.07 11.45
CA LEU A 234 -2.55 7.42 11.43
C LEU A 234 -1.04 7.30 11.16
N CYS A 235 -0.58 7.81 10.02
CA CYS A 235 0.82 7.88 9.66
C CYS A 235 1.35 9.29 9.97
N LEU A 236 2.37 9.36 10.84
CA LEU A 236 3.05 10.61 11.22
C LEU A 236 4.45 10.61 10.60
N GLU A 237 4.67 11.46 9.61
CA GLU A 237 5.99 11.63 9.00
C GLU A 237 6.78 12.73 9.73
N ASP A 238 8.11 12.60 9.72
CA ASP A 238 9.03 13.52 10.39
C ASP A 238 8.68 13.69 11.87
N ILE A 239 8.51 12.57 12.57
CA ILE A 239 8.04 12.54 13.96
C ILE A 239 8.92 13.38 14.90
N GLU A 240 10.20 13.53 14.58
CA GLU A 240 11.17 14.38 15.28
C GLU A 240 10.87 15.88 15.21
N ALA A 241 10.00 16.32 14.32
CA ALA A 241 9.56 17.71 14.22
C ALA A 241 8.50 18.09 15.27
N LEU A 242 7.98 17.12 16.02
CA LEU A 242 7.03 17.40 17.09
C LEU A 242 7.70 18.13 18.24
N SER A 243 7.12 19.26 18.66
CA SER A 243 7.51 19.94 19.90
C SER A 243 7.17 19.11 21.14
N ASP A 244 7.81 19.37 22.25
CA ASP A 244 7.59 18.65 23.53
C ASP A 244 6.11 18.67 23.95
N GLY A 245 5.42 19.77 23.69
CA GLY A 245 3.98 19.91 23.95
C GLY A 245 3.12 18.97 23.11
N LEU A 246 3.43 18.86 21.82
CA LEU A 246 2.72 17.95 20.91
C LEU A 246 3.06 16.49 21.19
N GLN A 247 4.31 16.18 21.55
CA GLN A 247 4.71 14.85 21.98
C GLN A 247 3.93 14.41 23.23
N ALA A 248 3.75 15.30 24.21
CA ALA A 248 2.96 15.02 25.42
C ALA A 248 1.47 14.76 25.09
N ARG A 249 0.89 15.53 24.17
CA ARG A 249 -0.51 15.32 23.70
C ARG A 249 -0.66 14.00 22.95
N LEU A 250 0.29 13.67 22.07
CA LEU A 250 0.30 12.40 21.35
C LEU A 250 0.42 11.22 22.31
N LEU A 251 1.29 11.32 23.32
CA LEU A 251 1.42 10.32 24.36
C LEU A 251 0.12 10.11 25.13
N ALA A 252 -0.56 11.20 25.53
CA ALA A 252 -1.86 11.12 26.19
C ALA A 252 -2.90 10.43 25.32
N PHE A 253 -2.98 10.79 24.02
CA PHE A 253 -3.86 10.14 23.06
C PHE A 253 -3.59 8.63 22.95
N ILE A 254 -2.31 8.22 22.87
CA ILE A 254 -1.93 6.78 22.82
C ILE A 254 -2.31 6.07 24.13
N ALA A 255 -2.15 6.74 25.28
CA ALA A 255 -2.46 6.15 26.57
C ALA A 255 -3.95 5.93 26.80
N ASP A 256 -4.78 6.76 26.22
CA ASP A 256 -6.25 6.69 26.33
C ASP A 256 -6.87 5.58 25.46
N GLN A 257 -6.08 5.02 24.52
CA GLN A 257 -6.55 3.94 23.69
C GLN A 257 -6.52 2.60 24.42
N GLY A 258 -7.49 1.74 24.11
CA GLY A 258 -7.52 0.36 24.64
C GLY A 258 -6.42 -0.54 24.06
N THR A 259 -6.48 -1.81 24.42
CA THR A 259 -5.62 -2.85 23.88
C THR A 259 -6.51 -3.93 23.23
N PRO A 260 -6.49 -4.11 21.88
CA PRO A 260 -5.68 -3.38 20.88
C PRO A 260 -6.09 -1.90 20.73
N PRO A 261 -5.20 -1.02 20.24
CA PRO A 261 -5.50 0.39 20.06
C PRO A 261 -6.59 0.59 19.00
N GLU A 262 -7.51 1.53 19.23
CA GLU A 262 -8.55 1.87 18.26
C GLU A 262 -7.94 2.44 16.96
N THR A 263 -6.93 3.31 17.08
CA THR A 263 -6.19 3.88 15.96
C THR A 263 -4.75 3.39 15.98
N ARG A 264 -4.31 2.71 14.93
CA ARG A 264 -2.93 2.31 14.78
C ARG A 264 -2.08 3.51 14.36
N ILE A 265 -0.95 3.74 15.03
CA ILE A 265 0.00 4.79 14.64
C ILE A 265 1.19 4.14 13.95
N ILE A 266 1.56 4.70 12.80
CA ILE A 266 2.83 4.44 12.11
C ILE A 266 3.62 5.73 12.14
N ALA A 267 4.71 5.77 12.90
CA ALA A 267 5.61 6.91 12.99
C ALA A 267 6.80 6.72 12.06
N ILE A 268 7.15 7.73 11.28
CA ILE A 268 8.29 7.74 10.37
C ILE A 268 9.33 8.72 10.89
N SER A 269 10.57 8.23 11.09
CA SER A 269 11.72 9.04 11.48
C SER A 269 12.74 9.16 10.35
N ASN A 270 13.32 10.35 10.20
CA ASN A 270 14.43 10.68 9.32
C ASN A 270 15.77 10.86 10.06
N ALA A 271 15.79 10.71 11.38
CA ALA A 271 16.92 11.04 12.25
C ALA A 271 18.24 10.36 11.84
N ARG A 272 18.20 9.14 11.27
CA ARG A 272 19.40 8.44 10.79
C ARG A 272 20.14 9.15 9.65
N GLY A 273 19.44 9.88 8.79
CA GLY A 273 20.06 10.66 7.71
C GLY A 273 20.91 11.81 8.22
N GLU A 274 20.62 12.29 9.43
CA GLU A 274 21.35 13.38 10.11
C GLU A 274 22.39 12.85 11.10
N GLY A 275 22.64 11.54 11.14
CA GLY A 275 23.55 10.92 12.13
C GLY A 275 22.98 10.86 13.54
N ARG A 276 21.71 11.17 13.72
CA ARG A 276 20.96 11.13 14.99
C ARG A 276 20.16 9.84 15.07
N LYS A 277 19.64 9.55 16.27
CA LYS A 277 18.67 8.45 16.46
C LYS A 277 17.32 9.06 16.82
N ALA A 278 16.24 8.37 16.43
CA ALA A 278 14.88 8.79 16.79
C ALA A 278 14.70 8.92 18.32
N GLU A 279 15.40 8.09 19.10
CA GLU A 279 15.42 8.12 20.57
C GLU A 279 16.00 9.41 21.16
N ASP A 280 16.87 10.14 20.42
CA ASP A 280 17.49 11.38 20.86
C ASP A 280 16.56 12.59 20.67
N SER A 281 15.56 12.47 19.79
CA SER A 281 14.65 13.56 19.40
C SER A 281 13.25 13.43 20.02
N LEU A 282 12.93 12.27 20.55
CA LEU A 282 11.62 12.01 21.16
C LEU A 282 11.74 11.86 22.68
N ARG A 283 10.68 12.20 23.38
CA ARG A 283 10.56 11.88 24.80
C ARG A 283 10.67 10.35 24.99
N PRO A 284 11.40 9.87 25.99
CA PRO A 284 11.62 8.43 26.19
C PRO A 284 10.31 7.63 26.31
N ASP A 285 9.31 8.16 27.02
CA ASP A 285 8.00 7.54 27.22
C ASP A 285 7.22 7.38 25.90
N LEU A 286 7.25 8.38 25.02
CA LEU A 286 6.66 8.34 23.70
C LEU A 286 7.42 7.37 22.77
N PHE A 287 8.76 7.45 22.78
CA PHE A 287 9.62 6.60 21.97
C PHE A 287 9.33 5.11 22.24
N TYR A 288 9.33 4.67 23.50
CA TYR A 288 9.07 3.28 23.84
C TYR A 288 7.67 2.80 23.42
N ARG A 289 6.67 3.67 23.44
CA ARG A 289 5.31 3.31 22.97
C ARG A 289 5.23 3.18 21.46
N LEU A 290 5.89 4.07 20.71
CA LEU A 290 5.90 4.05 19.25
C LEU A 290 6.83 2.97 18.68
N SER A 291 7.94 2.67 19.36
CA SER A 291 8.96 1.71 18.92
C SER A 291 8.74 0.28 19.40
N ALA A 292 7.55 -0.02 19.96
CA ALA A 292 7.19 -1.39 20.34
C ALA A 292 7.39 -2.38 19.18
N LEU A 293 7.05 -1.93 17.96
CA LEU A 293 7.40 -2.59 16.70
C LEU A 293 8.26 -1.62 15.89
N LYS A 294 9.38 -2.12 15.34
CA LYS A 294 10.32 -1.26 14.60
C LYS A 294 10.72 -1.89 13.28
N ILE A 295 10.69 -1.08 12.22
CA ILE A 295 11.22 -1.43 10.90
C ILE A 295 12.33 -0.44 10.54
N THR A 296 13.44 -0.96 10.04
CA THR A 296 14.52 -0.15 9.50
C THR A 296 14.60 -0.32 8.00
N VAL A 297 14.37 0.77 7.25
CA VAL A 297 14.46 0.75 5.80
C VAL A 297 15.92 0.89 5.38
N PRO A 298 16.50 -0.08 4.66
CA PRO A 298 17.91 -0.05 4.29
C PRO A 298 18.19 1.11 3.31
N PRO A 299 19.34 1.81 3.45
CA PRO A 299 19.76 2.81 2.48
C PRO A 299 20.10 2.15 1.13
N LEU A 300 20.00 2.93 0.04
CA LEU A 300 20.14 2.41 -1.33
C LEU A 300 21.51 1.72 -1.56
N ARG A 301 22.58 2.26 -1.00
CA ARG A 301 23.94 1.67 -1.08
C ARG A 301 24.06 0.26 -0.46
N GLN A 302 23.13 -0.17 0.34
CA GLN A 302 23.08 -1.52 0.92
C GLN A 302 22.24 -2.50 0.10
N ARG A 303 21.57 -2.03 -0.95
CA ARG A 303 20.67 -2.83 -1.80
C ARG A 303 21.35 -3.44 -3.01
N GLY A 304 22.68 -3.20 -3.20
CA GLY A 304 23.47 -3.83 -4.26
C GLY A 304 22.88 -3.65 -5.66
N GLU A 305 22.65 -4.78 -6.36
CA GLU A 305 22.15 -4.79 -7.74
C GLU A 305 20.73 -4.21 -7.90
N ASP A 306 19.97 -4.05 -6.82
CA ASP A 306 18.65 -3.41 -6.88
C ASP A 306 18.74 -1.96 -7.39
N ILE A 307 19.91 -1.30 -7.26
CA ILE A 307 20.17 0.04 -7.79
C ILE A 307 19.93 0.08 -9.29
N LEU A 308 20.49 -0.91 -10.02
CA LEU A 308 20.32 -0.99 -11.48
C LEU A 308 18.89 -1.32 -11.87
N ALA A 309 18.27 -2.26 -11.18
CA ALA A 309 16.87 -2.64 -11.41
C ALA A 309 15.91 -1.45 -11.19
N LEU A 310 16.12 -0.68 -10.12
CA LEU A 310 15.37 0.53 -9.83
C LEU A 310 15.61 1.61 -10.89
N PHE A 311 16.87 1.86 -11.27
CA PHE A 311 17.20 2.84 -12.30
C PHE A 311 16.53 2.52 -13.63
N THR A 312 16.68 1.27 -14.09
CA THR A 312 16.10 0.81 -15.37
C THR A 312 14.58 0.97 -15.36
N ARG A 313 13.91 0.51 -14.29
CA ARG A 313 12.45 0.64 -14.17
C ARG A 313 11.98 2.09 -14.17
N MET A 314 12.69 2.99 -13.49
CA MET A 314 12.34 4.42 -13.49
C MET A 314 12.61 5.06 -14.84
N ALA A 315 13.73 4.71 -15.49
CA ALA A 315 14.04 5.21 -16.82
C ALA A 315 13.02 4.72 -17.87
N GLU A 316 12.56 3.48 -17.82
CA GLU A 316 11.47 2.96 -18.66
C GLU A 316 10.18 3.74 -18.43
N GLN A 317 9.78 3.94 -17.17
CA GLN A 317 8.56 4.69 -16.82
C GLN A 317 8.60 6.13 -17.35
N PHE A 318 9.70 6.87 -17.15
CA PHE A 318 9.84 8.23 -17.68
C PHE A 318 9.94 8.25 -19.20
N SER A 319 10.52 7.22 -19.82
CA SER A 319 10.59 7.11 -21.27
C SER A 319 9.21 6.93 -21.90
N GLU A 320 8.34 6.13 -21.29
CA GLU A 320 6.94 6.00 -21.68
C GLU A 320 6.19 7.35 -21.52
N GLU A 321 6.38 8.05 -20.39
CA GLU A 321 5.75 9.32 -20.10
C GLU A 321 6.17 10.43 -21.08
N TYR A 322 7.46 10.48 -21.43
CA TYR A 322 8.00 11.47 -22.36
C TYR A 322 7.97 11.05 -23.83
N GLY A 323 7.50 9.85 -24.14
CA GLY A 323 7.38 9.31 -25.51
C GLY A 323 8.73 9.19 -26.21
N CYS A 324 9.76 8.68 -25.52
CA CYS A 324 11.10 8.48 -26.05
C CYS A 324 11.66 7.10 -25.69
N GLU A 325 12.76 6.70 -26.34
CA GLU A 325 13.43 5.44 -26.00
C GLU A 325 14.19 5.56 -24.66
N PRO A 326 14.22 4.49 -23.84
CA PRO A 326 14.99 4.48 -22.61
C PRO A 326 16.50 4.56 -22.89
N PRO A 327 17.27 5.25 -22.03
CA PRO A 327 18.71 5.34 -22.19
C PRO A 327 19.35 3.96 -22.03
N GLN A 328 20.27 3.61 -22.93
CA GLN A 328 21.03 2.40 -22.80
C GLN A 328 22.17 2.60 -21.80
N VAL A 329 22.11 1.87 -20.69
CA VAL A 329 23.13 1.93 -19.64
C VAL A 329 24.34 1.08 -20.06
N THR A 330 25.47 1.71 -20.25
CA THR A 330 26.73 1.01 -20.55
C THR A 330 27.28 0.31 -19.30
N ALA A 331 28.15 -0.68 -19.47
CA ALA A 331 28.79 -1.37 -18.33
C ALA A 331 29.56 -0.41 -17.40
N GLN A 332 30.14 0.65 -17.95
CA GLN A 332 30.84 1.67 -17.19
C GLN A 332 29.86 2.50 -16.35
N GLU A 333 28.74 2.93 -16.92
CA GLU A 333 27.71 3.68 -16.21
C GLU A 333 27.01 2.83 -15.14
N ALA A 334 26.77 1.53 -15.42
CA ALA A 334 26.26 0.59 -14.42
C ALA A 334 27.21 0.49 -13.21
N ALA A 335 28.53 0.38 -13.46
CA ALA A 335 29.52 0.38 -12.38
C ALA A 335 29.51 1.69 -11.57
N GLN A 336 29.35 2.83 -12.22
CA GLN A 336 29.23 4.13 -11.54
C GLN A 336 27.97 4.26 -10.70
N LEU A 337 26.81 3.81 -11.21
CA LEU A 337 25.56 3.77 -10.45
C LEU A 337 25.69 2.91 -9.19
N LEU A 338 26.35 1.73 -9.30
CA LEU A 338 26.55 0.82 -8.17
C LEU A 338 27.52 1.38 -7.12
N GLN A 339 28.51 2.18 -7.53
CA GLN A 339 29.53 2.75 -6.65
C GLN A 339 29.14 4.08 -6.04
N ALA A 340 28.11 4.74 -6.55
CA ALA A 340 27.67 6.03 -6.07
C ALA A 340 27.17 5.96 -4.61
N PRO A 341 27.45 6.96 -3.77
CA PRO A 341 27.11 6.93 -2.34
C PRO A 341 25.63 7.09 -2.05
N TRP A 342 24.87 7.67 -2.98
CA TRP A 342 23.43 7.91 -2.91
C TRP A 342 22.94 8.55 -1.60
N PRO A 343 23.41 9.75 -1.21
CA PRO A 343 22.97 10.40 0.02
C PRO A 343 21.46 10.70 0.04
N GLY A 344 20.86 10.95 -1.13
CA GLY A 344 19.42 11.12 -1.30
C GLY A 344 18.67 9.82 -1.60
N ASN A 345 19.34 8.66 -1.53
CA ASN A 345 18.78 7.33 -1.72
C ASN A 345 17.92 7.19 -2.99
N VAL A 346 16.76 6.54 -2.90
CA VAL A 346 15.85 6.28 -4.04
C VAL A 346 15.32 7.59 -4.66
N ARG A 347 15.10 8.64 -3.84
CA ARG A 347 14.65 9.93 -4.37
C ARG A 347 15.69 10.54 -5.31
N GLN A 348 16.96 10.47 -4.96
CA GLN A 348 18.07 10.92 -5.82
C GLN A 348 18.17 10.05 -7.07
N LEU A 349 18.07 8.72 -6.94
CA LEU A 349 18.10 7.79 -8.07
C LEU A 349 17.00 8.11 -9.09
N ILE A 350 15.77 8.36 -8.63
CA ILE A 350 14.64 8.75 -9.48
C ILE A 350 14.96 10.02 -10.27
N ASN A 351 15.48 11.05 -9.61
CA ASN A 351 15.86 12.30 -10.27
C ASN A 351 16.99 12.10 -11.30
N VAL A 352 17.95 11.22 -11.02
CA VAL A 352 19.03 10.89 -11.97
C VAL A 352 18.46 10.13 -13.15
N ALA A 353 17.55 9.17 -12.94
CA ALA A 353 16.90 8.42 -14.02
C ALA A 353 16.07 9.34 -14.94
N GLU A 354 15.29 10.26 -14.38
CA GLU A 354 14.51 11.23 -15.14
C GLU A 354 15.41 12.12 -15.99
N ARG A 355 16.48 12.68 -15.38
CA ARG A 355 17.46 13.50 -16.12
C ARG A 355 18.18 12.72 -17.21
N ALA A 356 18.51 11.45 -16.97
CA ALA A 356 19.12 10.59 -17.98
C ALA A 356 18.20 10.37 -19.20
N VAL A 357 16.91 10.19 -18.99
CA VAL A 357 15.90 10.09 -20.07
C VAL A 357 15.81 11.39 -20.85
N LEU A 358 15.74 12.52 -20.17
CA LEU A 358 15.68 13.85 -20.83
C LEU A 358 16.95 14.19 -21.62
N GLN A 359 18.13 13.79 -21.13
CA GLN A 359 19.39 13.92 -21.86
C GLN A 359 19.44 13.00 -23.08
N ASN A 360 19.04 11.74 -22.94
CA ASN A 360 18.96 10.79 -24.05
C ASN A 360 18.06 11.31 -25.18
N ARG A 361 16.90 11.88 -24.85
CA ARG A 361 16.00 12.53 -25.81
C ARG A 361 16.65 13.67 -26.58
N ARG A 362 17.61 14.38 -25.96
CA ARG A 362 18.37 15.49 -26.60
C ARG A 362 19.59 15.00 -27.40
N GLY A 363 19.88 13.70 -27.38
CA GLY A 363 21.04 13.12 -28.04
C GLY A 363 22.37 13.51 -27.40
N SER A 364 22.39 13.97 -26.15
CA SER A 364 23.61 14.42 -25.47
C SER A 364 23.55 14.05 -23.98
N GLY A 365 24.60 13.48 -23.45
CA GLY A 365 24.82 13.28 -22.03
C GLY A 365 25.22 11.88 -21.65
N SER A 366 26.02 11.79 -20.59
CA SER A 366 26.39 10.55 -19.92
C SER A 366 25.81 10.56 -18.52
N ILE A 367 25.35 9.41 -18.03
CA ILE A 367 24.89 9.21 -16.64
C ILE A 367 25.97 9.66 -15.65
N ALA A 368 27.27 9.50 -16.02
CA ALA A 368 28.39 9.97 -15.23
C ALA A 368 28.35 11.48 -14.93
N SER A 369 27.96 12.29 -15.92
CA SER A 369 27.88 13.76 -15.74
C SER A 369 26.76 14.15 -14.78
N LEU A 370 25.68 13.36 -14.72
CA LEU A 370 24.55 13.59 -13.82
C LEU A 370 24.89 13.24 -12.37
N LEU A 371 25.66 12.19 -12.16
CA LEU A 371 26.12 11.81 -10.80
C LEU A 371 27.10 12.84 -10.22
N MET A 372 27.89 13.52 -11.07
CA MET A 372 28.83 14.56 -10.64
C MET A 372 28.12 15.89 -10.32
N SER A 373 27.07 16.25 -11.05
CA SER A 373 26.37 17.50 -10.84
C SER A 373 25.56 17.56 -9.55
N ASP A 374 25.22 16.43 -8.95
CA ASP A 374 24.53 16.35 -7.65
C ASP A 374 25.49 16.35 -6.45
N GLY A 375 26.81 16.38 -6.70
CA GLY A 375 27.86 16.27 -5.69
C GLY A 375 28.70 17.54 -5.47
N GLU A 376 28.25 18.71 -5.90
CA GLU A 376 29.05 19.97 -5.79
C GLU A 376 29.30 20.46 -4.35
N ASP A 377 28.96 19.70 -3.30
CA ASP A 377 29.32 20.03 -1.92
C ASP A 377 30.32 19.07 -1.25
N THR A 378 30.96 18.14 -1.97
CA THR A 378 32.04 17.34 -1.35
C THR A 378 33.12 16.94 -2.35
N GLN A 379 34.21 17.71 -2.35
CA GLN A 379 35.60 17.36 -2.72
C GLN A 379 35.89 16.38 -3.86
N GLN A 380 36.45 16.97 -4.94
CA GLN A 380 37.47 16.40 -5.84
C GLN A 380 37.35 14.93 -6.22
N ALA A 381 36.59 14.67 -7.26
CA ALA A 381 36.75 13.46 -8.05
C ALA A 381 37.67 13.75 -9.24
N THR A 382 38.80 13.09 -9.26
CA THR A 382 39.74 13.05 -10.38
C THR A 382 39.05 12.55 -11.64
N THR A 383 39.06 13.37 -12.67
CA THR A 383 38.71 13.02 -14.05
C THR A 383 39.46 11.78 -14.49
N THR A 384 38.72 10.70 -14.76
CA THR A 384 39.29 9.47 -15.34
C THR A 384 38.75 9.27 -16.75
N GLU A 385 39.37 9.94 -17.70
CA GLU A 385 39.22 9.61 -19.12
C GLU A 385 39.99 8.31 -19.43
N GLY A 386 39.30 7.34 -20.05
CA GLY A 386 39.91 6.35 -20.93
C GLY A 386 40.81 5.27 -20.30
N LYS A 387 40.50 4.72 -19.12
CA LYS A 387 41.26 3.59 -18.60
C LYS A 387 40.90 2.27 -19.33
N PRO A 388 41.88 1.39 -19.61
CA PRO A 388 41.59 0.07 -20.16
C PRO A 388 40.68 -0.78 -19.26
N LEU A 389 39.86 -1.64 -19.85
CA LEU A 389 38.96 -2.55 -19.11
C LEU A 389 39.69 -3.31 -17.97
N LYS A 390 40.96 -3.65 -18.18
CA LYS A 390 41.79 -4.32 -17.18
C LYS A 390 41.92 -3.54 -15.88
N GLU A 391 42.07 -2.22 -15.93
CA GLU A 391 42.20 -1.37 -14.73
C GLU A 391 40.86 -1.25 -13.97
N TYR A 392 39.74 -1.27 -14.69
CA TYR A 392 38.41 -1.30 -14.06
C TYR A 392 38.16 -2.61 -13.32
N VAL A 393 38.49 -3.75 -13.95
CA VAL A 393 38.38 -5.08 -13.35
C VAL A 393 39.28 -5.17 -12.10
N GLU A 394 40.52 -4.66 -12.19
CA GLU A 394 41.46 -4.65 -11.07
C GLU A 394 40.97 -3.76 -9.91
N SER A 395 40.38 -2.61 -10.20
CA SER A 395 39.78 -1.72 -9.19
C SER A 395 38.60 -2.38 -8.51
N PHE A 396 37.74 -3.05 -9.27
CA PHE A 396 36.59 -3.77 -8.73
C PHE A 396 37.00 -4.95 -7.85
N GLU A 397 37.96 -5.76 -8.33
CA GLU A 397 38.50 -6.87 -7.54
C GLU A 397 39.11 -6.39 -6.22
N LYS A 398 39.89 -5.29 -6.27
CA LYS A 398 40.48 -4.67 -5.10
C LYS A 398 39.41 -4.27 -4.09
N MET A 399 38.39 -3.56 -4.55
CA MET A 399 37.27 -3.07 -3.71
C MET A 399 36.50 -4.24 -3.08
N LEU A 400 36.23 -5.29 -3.85
CA LEU A 400 35.50 -6.47 -3.36
C LEU A 400 36.30 -7.18 -2.26
N ILE A 401 37.61 -7.38 -2.46
CA ILE A 401 38.49 -8.01 -1.46
C ILE A 401 38.59 -7.12 -0.22
N ASP A 402 38.79 -5.81 -0.36
CA ASP A 402 38.90 -4.86 0.76
C ASP A 402 37.62 -4.85 1.61
N ASN A 403 36.45 -4.72 0.98
CA ASN A 403 35.15 -4.72 1.68
C ASN A 403 34.90 -6.05 2.41
N THR A 404 35.23 -7.17 1.79
CA THR A 404 35.05 -8.50 2.40
C THR A 404 36.03 -8.70 3.57
N MET A 405 37.28 -8.25 3.43
CA MET A 405 38.27 -8.27 4.49
C MET A 405 37.85 -7.41 5.71
N ARG A 406 37.29 -6.22 5.48
CA ARG A 406 36.74 -5.38 6.57
C ARG A 406 35.56 -6.05 7.28
N ARG A 407 34.62 -6.65 6.51
CA ARG A 407 33.47 -7.35 7.06
C ARG A 407 33.85 -8.52 7.96
N HIS A 408 34.86 -9.28 7.54
CA HIS A 408 35.36 -10.45 8.28
C HIS A 408 36.54 -10.14 9.21
N LYS A 409 36.80 -8.86 9.49
CA LYS A 409 37.86 -8.42 10.44
C LYS A 409 39.20 -9.14 10.19
N GLY A 410 39.63 -9.23 8.93
CA GLY A 410 40.89 -9.86 8.56
C GLY A 410 40.90 -11.39 8.58
N SER A 411 39.78 -12.08 8.71
CA SER A 411 39.67 -13.55 8.67
C SER A 411 39.82 -14.08 7.26
N ILE A 412 40.99 -14.50 6.87
CA ILE A 412 41.28 -15.05 5.52
C ILE A 412 40.40 -16.27 5.17
N ALA A 413 40.07 -17.11 6.17
CA ALA A 413 39.25 -18.30 5.94
C ALA A 413 37.81 -17.91 5.51
N SER A 414 37.19 -16.97 6.23
CA SER A 414 35.83 -16.50 5.92
C SER A 414 35.77 -15.73 4.60
N VAL A 415 36.82 -14.96 4.27
CA VAL A 415 36.91 -14.25 2.98
C VAL A 415 37.05 -15.23 1.80
N MET A 416 37.82 -16.31 1.99
CA MET A 416 37.95 -17.38 0.98
C MET A 416 36.62 -18.07 0.72
N GLU A 417 35.87 -18.32 1.76
CA GLU A 417 34.55 -18.98 1.69
C GLU A 417 33.53 -18.06 0.99
N GLU A 418 33.45 -16.79 1.38
CA GLU A 418 32.51 -15.83 0.77
C GLU A 418 32.85 -15.52 -0.69
N LEU A 419 34.11 -15.31 -1.02
CA LEU A 419 34.55 -15.01 -2.39
C LEU A 419 34.77 -16.25 -3.27
N CYS A 420 34.59 -17.45 -2.73
CA CYS A 420 34.86 -18.73 -3.42
C CYS A 420 36.25 -18.76 -4.06
N LEU A 421 37.28 -18.17 -3.41
CA LEU A 421 38.62 -18.07 -3.95
C LEU A 421 39.60 -19.00 -3.21
N PRO A 422 40.45 -19.73 -3.94
CA PRO A 422 41.56 -20.46 -3.33
C PRO A 422 42.54 -19.53 -2.59
N ARG A 423 43.09 -19.97 -1.46
CA ARG A 423 43.99 -19.17 -0.61
C ARG A 423 45.17 -18.55 -1.39
N ARG A 424 45.72 -19.29 -2.35
CA ARG A 424 46.83 -18.80 -3.19
C ARG A 424 46.39 -17.62 -4.05
N THR A 425 45.25 -17.73 -4.73
CA THR A 425 44.68 -16.67 -5.57
C THR A 425 44.32 -15.43 -4.77
N LEU A 426 43.72 -15.59 -3.58
CA LEU A 426 43.39 -14.47 -2.69
C LEU A 426 44.67 -13.74 -2.26
N ASN A 427 45.71 -14.45 -1.82
CA ASN A 427 46.98 -13.84 -1.42
C ASN A 427 47.71 -13.14 -2.59
N GLU A 428 47.70 -13.72 -3.79
CA GLU A 428 48.26 -13.11 -5.00
C GLU A 428 47.52 -11.80 -5.34
N LYS A 429 46.20 -11.80 -5.27
CA LYS A 429 45.39 -10.61 -5.49
C LYS A 429 45.59 -9.55 -4.41
N MET A 430 45.62 -9.93 -3.13
CA MET A 430 45.89 -9.01 -2.01
C MET A 430 47.27 -8.36 -2.19
N ALA A 431 48.32 -9.14 -2.49
CA ALA A 431 49.68 -8.61 -2.74
C ALA A 431 49.69 -7.67 -3.95
N LYS A 432 49.01 -8.02 -5.05
CA LYS A 432 48.89 -7.20 -6.25
C LYS A 432 48.24 -5.85 -5.96
N TYR A 433 47.22 -5.81 -5.08
CA TYR A 433 46.45 -4.60 -4.77
C TYR A 433 46.97 -3.85 -3.54
N GLY A 434 48.06 -4.29 -2.95
CA GLY A 434 48.66 -3.65 -1.76
C GLY A 434 47.78 -3.74 -0.50
N LEU A 435 46.96 -4.79 -0.37
CA LEU A 435 46.11 -5.02 0.81
C LEU A 435 46.87 -5.92 1.81
N SER A 436 47.02 -5.52 3.04
CA SER A 436 47.64 -6.28 4.10
C SER A 436 46.64 -6.71 5.15
N ARG A 437 46.76 -7.93 5.67
CA ARG A 437 45.90 -8.45 6.74
C ARG A 437 45.95 -7.57 7.97
N SER A 438 47.11 -6.95 8.27
CA SER A 438 47.30 -6.04 9.40
C SER A 438 46.38 -4.83 9.38
N ASP A 439 45.90 -4.43 8.19
CA ASP A 439 45.05 -3.23 8.00
C ASP A 439 43.59 -3.47 8.41
N TYR A 440 43.24 -4.72 8.77
CA TYR A 440 41.87 -5.16 9.08
C TYR A 440 41.74 -5.84 10.46
N LEU A 441 42.79 -5.83 11.26
CA LEU A 441 42.79 -6.37 12.63
C LEU A 441 42.44 -5.28 13.69
#